data_675b42d9b62f09192034abe0b7ecd2dd
#
_entry.id   675b42d9b62f09192034abe0b7ecd2dd
#
_cell.length_a   1.000
_cell.length_b   1.000
_cell.length_c   1.000
_cell.angle_alpha   90.00
_cell.angle_beta   90.00
_cell.angle_gamma   90.00
#
_symmetry.space_group_name_H-M   'P 1'
#
loop_
_entity.id
_entity.type
_entity.pdbx_description
1 polymer ?
#
loop_
_entity_poly.entity_id
_entity_poly.type
_entity_poly.pdbx_seq_one_letter_code
_entity_poly.pdbx_strand_id
1 'polypeptide(L)' 'MCLGIPAKVIQVTPEGTGKVDYLGTKVRVNFSLLEDIRLGDWVIVHAGFAISRLNEDEAQETLALLREISEAQGE' A
#
# COMPACT_ATOMS: atom_id res chain seq x y z
N MET A 1 10.77 -12.18 5.07
CA MET A 1 10.17 -10.98 5.56
C MET A 1 9.71 -10.08 4.44
N CYS A 2 8.58 -9.49 4.60
CA CYS A 2 8.06 -8.61 3.57
C CYS A 2 8.62 -7.22 3.73
N LEU A 3 9.12 -6.67 2.66
CA LEU A 3 9.64 -5.32 2.68
C LEU A 3 8.79 -4.40 1.83
N GLY A 4 7.52 -4.72 1.69
CA GLY A 4 6.64 -3.91 0.90
C GLY A 4 6.39 -2.54 1.51
N ILE A 5 6.14 -1.58 0.67
CA ILE A 5 5.80 -0.23 1.09
C ILE A 5 4.28 -0.14 1.16
N PRO A 6 3.71 0.32 2.29
CA PRO A 6 2.26 0.46 2.38
C PRO A 6 1.73 1.45 1.36
N ALA A 7 0.64 1.09 0.74
CA ALA A 7 -0.04 1.95 -0.22
C ALA A 7 -1.49 2.11 0.19
N LYS A 8 -2.03 3.29 0.01
CA LYS A 8 -3.38 3.59 0.43
C LYS A 8 -4.35 3.40 -0.73
N VAL A 9 -5.42 2.66 -0.48
CA VAL A 9 -6.43 2.38 -1.49
C VAL A 9 -7.21 3.65 -1.79
N ILE A 10 -7.21 4.09 -3.05
CA ILE A 10 -7.91 5.30 -3.46
C ILE A 10 -9.01 5.03 -4.47
N GLN A 11 -9.10 3.83 -4.99
CA GLN A 11 -10.18 3.46 -5.91
C GLN A 11 -10.37 1.95 -5.86
N VAL A 12 -11.62 1.53 -5.85
CA VAL A 12 -11.98 0.11 -5.89
C VAL A 12 -13.08 -0.04 -6.92
N THR A 13 -12.94 -1.04 -7.80
CA THR A 13 -13.96 -1.33 -8.81
C THR A 13 -14.69 -2.62 -8.45
N PRO A 14 -15.88 -2.83 -9.03
CA PRO A 14 -16.62 -4.06 -8.77
C PRO A 14 -15.90 -5.32 -9.24
N GLU A 15 -14.95 -5.18 -10.15
CA GLU A 15 -14.21 -6.34 -10.68
C GLU A 15 -13.10 -6.79 -9.76
N GLY A 16 -12.86 -6.10 -8.65
CA GLY A 16 -11.80 -6.50 -7.73
C GLY A 16 -10.46 -5.89 -8.05
N THR A 17 -10.46 -4.82 -8.81
CA THR A 17 -9.24 -4.06 -9.10
C THR A 17 -9.41 -2.64 -8.60
N GLY A 18 -8.40 -1.82 -8.77
CA GLY A 18 -8.48 -0.43 -8.38
C GLY A 18 -7.13 0.23 -8.43
N LYS A 19 -6.99 1.28 -7.65
CA LYS A 19 -5.76 2.04 -7.61
C LYS A 19 -5.37 2.34 -6.17
N VAL A 20 -4.08 2.44 -5.96
CA VAL A 20 -3.53 2.82 -4.66
C VAL A 20 -2.60 4.00 -4.84
N ASP A 21 -2.41 4.74 -3.76
CA ASP A 21 -1.42 5.80 -3.70
C ASP A 21 -0.14 5.21 -3.15
N TYR A 22 0.84 5.05 -4.02
CA TYR A 22 2.12 4.44 -3.68
C TYR A 22 3.15 5.56 -3.65
N LEU A 23 3.39 6.10 -2.46
CA LEU A 23 4.34 7.19 -2.26
C LEU A 23 4.08 8.37 -3.19
N GLY A 24 2.81 8.73 -3.36
CA GLY A 24 2.44 9.85 -4.20
C GLY A 24 2.15 9.50 -5.64
N THR A 25 2.37 8.25 -6.03
CA THR A 25 2.10 7.79 -7.39
C THR A 25 0.88 6.87 -7.37
N LYS A 26 -0.03 7.08 -8.30
CA LYS A 26 -1.23 6.25 -8.40
C LYS A 26 -0.91 5.02 -9.23
N VAL A 27 -1.09 3.86 -8.63
CA VAL A 27 -0.72 2.58 -9.24
C VAL A 27 -1.96 1.70 -9.31
N ARG A 28 -2.16 1.05 -10.44
CA ARG A 28 -3.27 0.11 -10.61
C ARG A 28 -2.90 -1.20 -9.93
N VAL A 29 -3.87 -1.77 -9.20
CA VAL A 29 -3.62 -2.94 -8.36
C VAL A 29 -4.81 -3.89 -8.46
N ASN A 30 -4.51 -5.18 -8.35
CA ASN A 30 -5.52 -6.23 -8.29
C ASN A 30 -5.72 -6.61 -6.82
N PHE A 31 -6.97 -6.55 -6.36
CA PHE A 31 -7.30 -6.83 -4.95
C PHE A 31 -7.90 -8.23 -4.77
N SER A 32 -7.80 -9.10 -5.76
CA SER A 32 -8.49 -10.38 -5.70
C SER A 32 -7.97 -11.30 -4.60
N LEU A 33 -6.79 -11.04 -4.09
CA LEU A 33 -6.21 -11.87 -3.02
C LEU A 33 -6.69 -11.46 -1.64
N LEU A 34 -7.37 -10.34 -1.53
CA LEU A 34 -7.88 -9.84 -0.24
C LEU A 34 -9.38 -9.66 -0.34
N GLU A 35 -10.06 -9.73 0.81
CA GLU A 35 -11.50 -9.55 0.87
C GLU A 35 -11.84 -8.21 1.50
N ASP A 36 -12.95 -7.65 1.06
CA ASP A 36 -13.53 -6.46 1.70
C ASP A 36 -12.59 -5.26 1.72
N ILE A 37 -11.88 -5.08 0.63
CA ILE A 37 -11.01 -3.91 0.49
C ILE A 37 -11.89 -2.67 0.32
N ARG A 38 -11.56 -1.61 1.04
CA ARG A 38 -12.32 -0.37 1.02
C ARG A 38 -11.39 0.80 0.80
N LEU A 39 -11.98 1.91 0.37
CA LEU A 39 -11.22 3.14 0.23
C LEU A 39 -10.60 3.51 1.57
N GLY A 40 -9.36 3.93 1.51
CA GLY A 40 -8.64 4.30 2.72
C GLY A 40 -7.88 3.17 3.38
N ASP A 41 -8.11 1.93 2.96
CA ASP A 41 -7.34 0.80 3.49
C ASP A 41 -5.89 0.91 3.08
N TRP A 42 -5.02 0.34 3.89
CA TRP A 42 -3.60 0.25 3.60
C TRP A 42 -3.25 -1.17 3.23
N VAL A 43 -2.53 -1.33 2.12
CA VAL A 43 -2.15 -2.65 1.63
C VAL A 43 -0.69 -2.66 1.21
N ILE A 44 -0.13 -3.85 1.20
CA ILE A 44 1.20 -4.09 0.62
C ILE A 44 0.99 -4.59 -0.79
N VAL A 45 1.68 -3.97 -1.74
CA VAL A 45 1.56 -4.32 -3.16
C VAL A 45 2.82 -5.00 -3.63
N HIS A 46 2.66 -6.09 -4.37
CA HIS A 46 3.77 -6.81 -4.97
C HIS A 46 3.32 -7.37 -6.31
N ALA A 47 4.08 -7.05 -7.34
CA ALA A 47 3.81 -7.54 -8.70
C ALA A 47 2.39 -7.20 -9.18
N GLY A 48 1.88 -6.03 -8.78
CA GLY A 48 0.56 -5.60 -9.22
C GLY A 48 -0.59 -6.14 -8.40
N PHE A 49 -0.31 -6.91 -7.35
CA PHE A 49 -1.35 -7.47 -6.48
C PHE A 49 -1.21 -6.91 -5.08
N ALA A 50 -2.34 -6.64 -4.46
CA ALA A 50 -2.35 -6.34 -3.03
C ALA A 50 -2.29 -7.68 -2.29
N ILE A 51 -1.23 -7.89 -1.53
CA ILE A 51 -0.98 -9.20 -0.92
C ILE A 51 -1.27 -9.24 0.56
N SER A 52 -1.35 -8.10 1.22
CA SER A 52 -1.75 -8.11 2.61
C SER A 52 -2.31 -6.74 2.98
N ARG A 53 -3.08 -6.73 4.05
CA ARG A 53 -3.71 -5.51 4.55
C ARG A 53 -3.08 -5.13 5.87
N LEU A 54 -2.84 -3.84 6.05
CA LEU A 54 -2.32 -3.30 7.30
C LEU A 54 -3.36 -2.40 7.92
N ASN A 55 -3.32 -2.27 9.27
CA ASN A 55 -4.10 -1.21 9.86
C ASN A 55 -3.33 0.11 9.73
N GLU A 56 -4.01 1.19 10.05
CA GLU A 56 -3.42 2.50 9.82
C GLU A 56 -2.17 2.72 10.66
N ASP A 57 -2.18 2.26 11.91
CA ASP A 57 -1.03 2.44 12.78
C ASP A 57 0.20 1.73 12.23
N GLU A 58 0.01 0.50 11.76
CA GLU A 58 1.12 -0.26 11.17
C GLU A 58 1.65 0.42 9.91
N ALA A 59 0.75 0.93 9.09
CA ALA A 59 1.16 1.59 7.86
C ALA A 59 1.96 2.85 8.17
N GLN A 60 1.50 3.64 9.12
CA GLN A 60 2.17 4.88 9.46
C GLN A 60 3.55 4.63 10.07
N GLU A 61 3.66 3.59 10.89
CA GLU A 61 4.96 3.25 11.46
C GLU A 61 5.95 2.85 10.37
N THR A 62 5.49 2.03 9.42
CA THR A 62 6.36 1.59 8.35
C THR A 62 6.78 2.75 7.47
N LEU A 63 5.84 3.63 7.15
CA LEU A 63 6.17 4.79 6.33
C LEU A 63 7.13 5.72 7.03
N ALA A 64 6.97 5.88 8.35
CA ALA A 64 7.88 6.73 9.11
C ALA A 64 9.29 6.17 9.09
N LEU A 65 9.43 4.85 9.25
CA LEU A 65 10.73 4.22 9.19
C LEU A 65 11.38 4.39 7.83
N LEU A 66 10.60 4.22 6.77
CA LEU A 66 11.13 4.38 5.43
C LEU A 66 11.60 5.81 5.19
N ARG A 67 10.86 6.78 5.72
CA ARG A 67 11.25 8.18 5.60
C ARG A 67 12.56 8.44 6.31
N GLU A 68 12.72 7.89 7.53
CA GLU A 68 13.96 8.07 8.28
C GLU A 68 15.15 7.47 7.56
N ILE A 69 14.96 6.27 7.00
CA ILE A 69 16.04 5.62 6.27
C ILE A 69 16.44 6.45 5.07
N SER A 70 15.45 6.96 4.34
CA SER A 70 15.71 7.78 3.17
C SER A 70 16.47 9.05 3.52
N GLU A 71 16.05 9.71 4.60
CA GLU A 71 16.72 10.93 5.03
C GLU A 71 18.15 10.67 5.51
N ALA A 72 18.33 9.57 6.21
CA ALA A 72 19.66 9.25 6.71
C ALA A 72 20.65 8.96 5.58
N GLN A 73 20.16 8.38 4.51
CA GLN A 73 21.02 8.05 3.37
C GLN A 73 21.11 9.17 2.36
N GLY A 74 20.12 9.98 2.33
CA GLY A 74 20.01 10.96 1.32
C GLY A 74 20.79 12.18 1.56
N GLU A 75 20.61 11.88 1.63
CA GLU A 75 20.98 12.70 1.20
C GLU A 75 20.60 13.32 1.01
#